data_7349e4ec5f4e56b0998cc897035f9255
#
_entry.id   7349e4ec5f4e56b0998cc897035f9255
#
_cell.length_a   1.000
_cell.length_b   1.000
_cell.length_c   1.000
_cell.angle_alpha   90.00
_cell.angle_beta   90.00
_cell.angle_gamma   90.00
#
_symmetry.space_group_name_H-M   'P 1'
#
loop_
_entity.id
_entity.type
_entity.pdbx_description
1 polymer ?
#
loop_
_entity_poly.entity_id
_entity_poly.type
_entity_poly.pdbx_seq_one_letter_code
_entity_poly.pdbx_strand_id
1 'polypeptide(L)'
;MRIPILPKLFKSRASPKNTFWQNAYAFFFGPTPSGKTVNERTAMTTSAVYACVRVLSETIASLPLHVYRRIGQSKEKAMDHELYYLLHDEPNPEMTSFVFRETLMGHLLLWGNAYAQIIRNGRGQVLGLYPLLPDRMEVGRTEKGELYYRYLKDGREYLLRKEEVLHVPGLSFDGLVGYSPIAMAKNTIGMALATEEYGSKFFANDARPSVVLEHPGILKDPEKIRESWNKIYRGSESAHKVAVLEEGMSVKTLSIPPEQAQFLETRKFQIEEICRIFRVPPHLVANLERATFSNI
;
A
#
# COMPACT_ATOMS: atom_id res chain seq x y z
N MET A 1 6.60 -1.81 28.46
CA MET A 1 8.02 -1.36 28.62
C MET A 1 8.22 -0.14 27.74
N ARG A 2 8.66 1.00 28.28
CA ARG A 2 8.86 2.22 27.46
C ARG A 2 10.19 2.10 26.76
N ILE A 3 10.21 2.18 25.42
CA ILE A 3 11.44 2.23 24.61
C ILE A 3 12.31 3.36 25.17
N PRO A 4 13.54 3.09 25.63
CA PRO A 4 14.44 4.12 26.11
C PRO A 4 14.99 4.91 24.92
N ILE A 5 14.29 5.96 24.53
CA ILE A 5 14.76 6.90 23.51
C ILE A 5 15.68 7.90 24.25
N LEU A 6 16.94 7.93 23.87
CA LEU A 6 17.96 8.78 24.48
C LEU A 6 17.56 10.28 24.46
N PRO A 7 17.86 11.04 25.52
CA PRO A 7 17.55 12.47 25.60
C PRO A 7 18.40 13.30 24.63
N LYS A 8 17.86 14.46 24.25
CA LYS A 8 18.49 15.45 23.36
C LYS A 8 19.93 15.74 23.69
N LEU A 9 20.87 15.34 22.84
CA LEU A 9 22.29 15.66 22.98
C LEU A 9 22.75 16.89 22.19
N PHE A 10 21.89 17.46 21.33
CA PHE A 10 22.27 18.64 20.54
C PHE A 10 21.11 19.63 20.39
N LYS A 11 21.34 20.92 20.74
CA LYS A 11 20.48 22.01 20.34
C LYS A 11 20.69 22.27 18.85
N SER A 12 19.71 21.96 18.02
CA SER A 12 19.69 22.36 16.62
C SER A 12 19.62 23.88 16.50
N ARG A 13 20.67 24.50 15.98
CA ARG A 13 20.54 25.81 15.31
C ARG A 13 19.96 25.56 13.91
N ALA A 14 19.01 26.40 13.52
CA ALA A 14 18.22 26.37 12.29
C ALA A 14 18.73 25.48 11.17
N SER A 15 17.98 24.40 10.84
CA SER A 15 18.20 23.60 9.63
C SER A 15 18.23 24.51 8.40
N PRO A 16 19.19 24.38 7.48
CA PRO A 16 19.05 24.97 6.16
C PRO A 16 17.75 24.44 5.55
N LYS A 17 16.87 25.36 5.11
CA LYS A 17 15.64 25.02 4.40
C LYS A 17 16.05 24.28 3.13
N ASN A 18 16.00 22.97 3.15
CA ASN A 18 16.32 22.16 1.97
C ASN A 18 15.11 22.21 1.02
N THR A 19 15.06 23.28 0.21
CA THR A 19 14.01 23.59 -0.77
C THR A 19 13.81 22.44 -1.75
N PHE A 20 14.85 21.64 -2.00
CA PHE A 20 14.81 20.47 -2.88
C PHE A 20 13.84 19.41 -2.36
N TRP A 21 13.89 19.08 -1.07
CA TRP A 21 13.01 18.07 -0.47
C TRP A 21 11.56 18.52 -0.35
N GLN A 22 11.32 19.82 -0.10
CA GLN A 22 9.96 20.36 -0.08
C GLN A 22 9.32 20.33 -1.48
N ASN A 23 10.08 20.65 -2.52
CA ASN A 23 9.61 20.57 -3.91
C ASN A 23 9.44 19.13 -4.38
N ALA A 24 10.35 18.23 -4.01
CA ALA A 24 10.24 16.81 -4.28
C ALA A 24 9.01 16.21 -3.57
N TYR A 25 8.77 16.57 -2.31
CA TYR A 25 7.60 16.13 -1.58
C TYR A 25 6.30 16.58 -2.26
N ALA A 26 6.19 17.85 -2.64
CA ALA A 26 5.02 18.37 -3.37
C ALA A 26 4.82 17.69 -4.71
N PHE A 27 5.91 17.39 -5.44
CA PHE A 27 5.86 16.65 -6.71
C PHE A 27 5.36 15.22 -6.50
N PHE A 28 5.83 14.52 -5.49
CA PHE A 28 5.48 13.11 -5.24
C PHE A 28 4.10 12.96 -4.57
N PHE A 29 3.67 13.88 -3.72
CA PHE A 29 2.45 13.75 -2.91
C PHE A 29 1.32 14.73 -3.30
N GLY A 30 1.47 15.48 -4.38
CA GLY A 30 0.40 16.31 -4.95
C GLY A 30 -0.77 15.47 -5.48
N PRO A 31 -1.95 16.08 -5.73
CA PRO A 31 -3.10 15.38 -6.27
C PRO A 31 -2.77 14.77 -7.63
N THR A 32 -3.35 13.59 -7.90
CA THR A 32 -3.20 12.90 -9.19
C THR A 32 -4.13 13.51 -10.24
N PRO A 33 -3.86 13.31 -11.55
CA PRO A 33 -4.79 13.70 -12.63
C PRO A 33 -6.18 13.09 -12.48
N SER A 34 -6.31 11.94 -11.79
CA SER A 34 -7.58 11.30 -11.46
C SER A 34 -8.33 11.96 -10.30
N GLY A 35 -7.81 13.04 -9.72
CA GLY A 35 -8.39 13.75 -8.58
C GLY A 35 -8.26 13.00 -7.24
N LYS A 36 -7.49 11.91 -7.18
CA LYS A 36 -7.28 11.12 -5.98
C LYS A 36 -5.99 11.52 -5.27
N THR A 37 -6.07 11.61 -3.94
CA THR A 37 -4.88 11.74 -3.10
C THR A 37 -4.30 10.35 -2.84
N VAL A 38 -3.08 10.13 -3.32
CA VAL A 38 -2.35 8.86 -3.14
C VAL A 38 -1.24 9.07 -2.12
N ASN A 39 -1.29 8.28 -1.08
CA ASN A 39 -0.23 8.09 -0.09
C ASN A 39 -0.17 6.61 0.28
N GLU A 40 0.75 6.23 1.13
CA GLU A 40 0.99 4.84 1.51
C GLU A 40 -0.25 4.18 2.12
N ARG A 41 -1.03 4.94 2.91
CA ARG A 41 -2.26 4.43 3.55
C ARG A 41 -3.40 4.28 2.54
N THR A 42 -3.63 5.28 1.70
CA THR A 42 -4.69 5.20 0.67
C THR A 42 -4.34 4.17 -0.40
N ALA A 43 -3.06 4.00 -0.76
CA ALA A 43 -2.63 2.96 -1.67
C ALA A 43 -2.94 1.55 -1.16
N MET A 44 -2.76 1.31 0.14
CA MET A 44 -3.05 0.02 0.79
C MET A 44 -4.55 -0.34 0.83
N THR A 45 -5.45 0.59 0.54
CA THR A 45 -6.88 0.25 0.37
C THR A 45 -7.16 -0.44 -0.97
N THR A 46 -6.26 -0.31 -1.95
CA THR A 46 -6.35 -1.02 -3.22
C THR A 46 -5.90 -2.47 -3.04
N SER A 47 -6.76 -3.43 -3.35
CA SER A 47 -6.52 -4.86 -3.15
C SER A 47 -5.23 -5.37 -3.79
N ALA A 48 -4.91 -4.90 -5.00
CA ALA A 48 -3.69 -5.29 -5.72
C ALA A 48 -2.41 -4.79 -5.04
N VAL A 49 -2.41 -3.55 -4.52
CA VAL A 49 -1.26 -3.00 -3.76
C VAL A 49 -1.08 -3.81 -2.48
N TYR A 50 -2.16 -4.01 -1.72
CA TYR A 50 -2.13 -4.80 -0.48
C TYR A 50 -1.58 -6.21 -0.72
N ALA A 51 -2.07 -6.90 -1.75
CA ALA A 51 -1.63 -8.25 -2.09
C ALA A 51 -0.14 -8.30 -2.47
N CYS A 52 0.34 -7.37 -3.31
CA CYS A 52 1.76 -7.29 -3.68
C CYS A 52 2.66 -7.03 -2.47
N VAL A 53 2.31 -6.04 -1.64
CA VAL A 53 3.08 -5.72 -0.44
C VAL A 53 3.12 -6.91 0.51
N ARG A 54 1.98 -7.56 0.72
CA ARG A 54 1.87 -8.72 1.59
C ARG A 54 2.73 -9.89 1.12
N VAL A 55 2.58 -10.31 -0.15
CA VAL A 55 3.35 -11.43 -0.73
C VAL A 55 4.84 -11.20 -0.60
N LEU A 56 5.33 -10.01 -0.93
CA LEU A 56 6.77 -9.71 -0.85
C LEU A 56 7.26 -9.66 0.60
N SER A 57 6.49 -9.07 1.50
CA SER A 57 6.87 -8.94 2.92
C SER A 57 6.90 -10.29 3.62
N GLU A 58 5.87 -11.13 3.44
CA GLU A 58 5.81 -12.48 4.00
C GLU A 58 6.89 -13.39 3.41
N THR A 59 7.16 -13.29 2.10
CA THR A 59 8.20 -14.10 1.45
C THR A 59 9.59 -13.79 2.00
N ILE A 60 9.95 -12.51 2.09
CA ILE A 60 11.24 -12.12 2.66
C ILE A 60 11.33 -12.48 4.15
N ALA A 61 10.25 -12.29 4.89
CA ALA A 61 10.20 -12.61 6.31
C ALA A 61 10.36 -14.10 6.60
N SER A 62 9.89 -14.97 5.71
CA SER A 62 10.01 -16.43 5.85
C SER A 62 11.43 -16.96 5.65
N LEU A 63 12.30 -16.20 4.97
CA LEU A 63 13.69 -16.62 4.74
C LEU A 63 14.51 -16.48 6.03
N PRO A 64 15.20 -17.54 6.49
CA PRO A 64 16.00 -17.46 7.71
C PRO A 64 17.24 -16.57 7.50
N LEU A 65 17.45 -15.64 8.42
CA LEU A 65 18.62 -14.76 8.43
C LEU A 65 19.69 -15.33 9.39
N HIS A 66 20.82 -15.78 8.86
CA HIS A 66 21.89 -16.38 9.63
C HIS A 66 23.14 -15.49 9.64
N VAL A 67 23.82 -15.46 10.77
CA VAL A 67 25.16 -14.88 10.88
C VAL A 67 26.19 -15.98 10.57
N TYR A 68 27.17 -15.67 9.72
CA TYR A 68 28.22 -16.59 9.34
C TYR A 68 29.59 -16.06 9.76
N ARG A 69 30.44 -16.97 10.24
CA ARG A 69 31.86 -16.73 10.48
C ARG A 69 32.66 -17.31 9.31
N ARG A 70 33.61 -16.53 8.80
CA ARG A 70 34.52 -17.00 7.76
C ARG A 70 35.67 -17.78 8.37
N ILE A 71 35.91 -19.00 7.87
CA ILE A 71 37.03 -19.86 8.28
C ILE A 71 37.82 -20.23 7.02
N GLY A 72 38.93 -19.53 6.79
CA GLY A 72 39.73 -19.70 5.56
C GLY A 72 38.88 -19.36 4.31
N GLN A 73 38.66 -20.35 3.45
CA GLN A 73 37.82 -20.22 2.24
C GLN A 73 36.38 -20.67 2.46
N SER A 74 36.06 -21.28 3.59
CA SER A 74 34.73 -21.74 3.95
C SER A 74 34.02 -20.77 4.90
N LYS A 75 32.73 -21.04 5.17
CA LYS A 75 31.90 -20.29 6.12
C LYS A 75 31.07 -21.27 6.96
N GLU A 76 30.94 -20.99 8.25
CA GLU A 76 30.06 -21.71 9.15
C GLU A 76 29.06 -20.76 9.85
N LYS A 77 27.91 -21.30 10.31
CA LYS A 77 26.93 -20.52 11.08
C LYS A 77 27.52 -20.14 12.42
N ALA A 78 27.58 -18.84 12.73
CA ALA A 78 28.10 -18.32 13.99
C ALA A 78 26.96 -18.20 15.01
N MET A 79 26.46 -19.35 15.49
CA MET A 79 25.33 -19.41 16.43
C MET A 79 25.69 -18.84 17.82
N ASP A 80 26.97 -18.77 18.15
CA ASP A 80 27.53 -18.18 19.35
C ASP A 80 27.68 -16.65 19.28
N HIS A 81 27.46 -16.05 18.11
CA HIS A 81 27.58 -14.60 17.93
C HIS A 81 26.38 -13.88 18.54
N GLU A 82 26.59 -12.79 19.28
CA GLU A 82 25.55 -12.01 19.96
C GLU A 82 24.41 -11.55 19.04
N LEU A 83 24.72 -11.25 17.77
CA LEU A 83 23.73 -10.86 16.79
C LEU A 83 22.93 -12.03 16.19
N TYR A 84 23.36 -13.29 16.42
CA TYR A 84 22.68 -14.43 15.82
C TYR A 84 21.25 -14.53 16.33
N TYR A 85 21.06 -14.52 17.64
CA TYR A 85 19.74 -14.58 18.28
C TYR A 85 18.86 -13.40 17.87
N LEU A 86 19.39 -12.16 17.88
CA LEU A 86 18.65 -10.95 17.51
C LEU A 86 18.17 -10.96 16.06
N LEU A 87 18.96 -11.48 15.12
CA LEU A 87 18.60 -11.47 13.69
C LEU A 87 17.79 -12.68 13.28
N HIS A 88 18.03 -13.83 13.90
CA HIS A 88 17.40 -15.09 13.54
C HIS A 88 16.11 -15.36 14.32
N ASP A 89 16.08 -15.09 15.62
CA ASP A 89 14.99 -15.48 16.51
C ASP A 89 14.17 -14.28 16.98
N GLU A 90 14.74 -13.38 17.77
CA GLU A 90 14.01 -12.34 18.50
C GLU A 90 14.79 -11.01 18.52
N PRO A 91 14.48 -10.08 17.60
CA PRO A 91 15.17 -8.78 17.53
C PRO A 91 14.88 -7.89 18.73
N ASN A 92 13.75 -8.09 19.41
CA ASN A 92 13.35 -7.40 20.63
C ASN A 92 12.20 -8.20 21.31
N PRO A 93 11.90 -7.93 22.61
CA PRO A 93 10.87 -8.66 23.36
C PRO A 93 9.41 -8.48 22.85
N GLU A 94 9.17 -7.62 21.88
CA GLU A 94 7.84 -7.30 21.38
C GLU A 94 7.48 -8.06 20.10
N MET A 95 8.48 -8.60 19.38
CA MET A 95 8.26 -9.24 18.08
C MET A 95 9.32 -10.30 17.74
N THR A 96 8.91 -11.30 16.98
CA THR A 96 9.79 -12.29 16.38
C THR A 96 10.58 -11.70 15.21
N SER A 97 11.64 -12.39 14.79
CA SER A 97 12.43 -11.98 13.62
C SER A 97 11.60 -12.01 12.32
N PHE A 98 10.57 -12.87 12.25
CA PHE A 98 9.63 -12.87 11.13
C PHE A 98 8.87 -11.54 11.07
N VAL A 99 8.17 -11.15 12.14
CA VAL A 99 7.40 -9.90 12.22
C VAL A 99 8.27 -8.67 11.99
N PHE A 100 9.49 -8.68 12.51
CA PHE A 100 10.46 -7.60 12.31
C PHE A 100 10.81 -7.41 10.84
N ARG A 101 11.16 -8.50 10.13
CA ARG A 101 11.53 -8.45 8.71
C ARG A 101 10.33 -8.13 7.82
N GLU A 102 9.16 -8.69 8.13
CA GLU A 102 7.90 -8.36 7.47
C GLU A 102 7.60 -6.85 7.56
N THR A 103 7.72 -6.29 8.77
CA THR A 103 7.53 -4.85 9.02
C THR A 103 8.53 -4.01 8.24
N LEU A 104 9.82 -4.34 8.28
CA LEU A 104 10.84 -3.59 7.54
C LEU A 104 10.63 -3.69 6.02
N MET A 105 10.25 -4.85 5.52
CA MET A 105 9.96 -5.03 4.09
C MET A 105 8.71 -4.24 3.68
N GLY A 106 7.65 -4.24 4.49
CA GLY A 106 6.47 -3.41 4.28
C GLY A 106 6.82 -1.91 4.25
N HIS A 107 7.67 -1.45 5.18
CA HIS A 107 8.18 -0.07 5.16
C HIS A 107 8.94 0.24 3.86
N LEU A 108 9.81 -0.66 3.43
CA LEU A 108 10.59 -0.50 2.21
C LEU A 108 9.71 -0.40 0.96
N LEU A 109 8.68 -1.24 0.86
CA LEU A 109 7.75 -1.28 -0.27
C LEU A 109 6.80 -0.08 -0.32
N LEU A 110 6.48 0.52 0.82
CA LEU A 110 5.57 1.65 0.91
C LEU A 110 6.32 2.99 0.83
N TRP A 111 7.34 3.18 1.66
CA TRP A 111 8.08 4.45 1.79
C TRP A 111 9.44 4.46 1.09
N GLY A 112 9.87 3.32 0.54
CA GLY A 112 11.18 3.20 -0.09
C GLY A 112 12.35 3.17 0.90
N ASN A 113 12.09 3.20 2.19
CA ASN A 113 13.10 3.13 3.24
C ASN A 113 12.56 2.33 4.42
N ALA A 114 13.43 1.57 5.06
CA ALA A 114 13.12 0.92 6.33
C ALA A 114 14.16 1.30 7.38
N TYR A 115 13.70 1.59 8.59
CA TYR A 115 14.53 2.03 9.69
C TYR A 115 14.27 1.18 10.92
N ALA A 116 15.33 0.87 11.66
CA ALA A 116 15.20 0.34 13.00
C ALA A 116 16.21 1.01 13.93
N GLN A 117 15.77 1.34 15.15
CA GLN A 117 16.64 1.83 16.19
C GLN A 117 17.47 0.69 16.76
N ILE A 118 18.77 0.90 16.90
CA ILE A 118 19.70 -0.03 17.50
C ILE A 118 19.88 0.36 18.97
N ILE A 119 19.38 -0.45 19.88
CA ILE A 119 19.56 -0.25 21.32
C ILE A 119 20.81 -1.00 21.79
N ARG A 120 21.68 -0.29 22.52
CA ARG A 120 22.94 -0.84 23.04
C ARG A 120 23.03 -0.68 24.55
N ASN A 121 23.77 -1.58 25.20
CA ASN A 121 24.13 -1.41 26.60
C ASN A 121 25.36 -0.50 26.74
N GLY A 122 25.77 -0.22 27.99
CA GLY A 122 26.95 0.61 28.29
C GLY A 122 28.29 0.02 27.82
N ARG A 123 28.32 -1.25 27.41
CA ARG A 123 29.47 -1.94 26.82
C ARG A 123 29.47 -1.95 25.29
N GLY A 124 28.44 -1.33 24.65
CA GLY A 124 28.31 -1.25 23.22
C GLY A 124 27.63 -2.47 22.55
N GLN A 125 27.23 -3.49 23.31
CA GLN A 125 26.56 -4.68 22.79
C GLN A 125 25.11 -4.32 22.40
N VAL A 126 24.65 -4.88 21.28
CA VAL A 126 23.27 -4.66 20.80
C VAL A 126 22.30 -5.47 21.65
N LEU A 127 21.35 -4.79 22.27
CA LEU A 127 20.30 -5.40 23.08
C LEU A 127 18.99 -5.62 22.31
N GLY A 128 18.78 -4.86 21.23
CA GLY A 128 17.55 -5.00 20.46
C GLY A 128 17.49 -4.06 19.27
N LEU A 129 16.61 -4.40 18.34
CA LEU A 129 16.29 -3.66 17.12
C LEU A 129 14.80 -3.33 17.11
N TYR A 130 14.45 -2.05 17.04
CA TYR A 130 13.06 -1.59 17.07
C TYR A 130 12.71 -0.85 15.79
N PRO A 131 11.72 -1.29 14.99
CA PRO A 131 11.31 -0.59 13.78
C PRO A 131 10.88 0.84 14.08
N LEU A 132 11.29 1.77 13.22
CA LEU A 132 10.89 3.17 13.25
C LEU A 132 10.05 3.48 12.01
N LEU A 133 8.95 4.22 12.18
CA LEU A 133 8.05 4.56 11.08
C LEU A 133 8.74 5.53 10.11
N PRO A 134 8.82 5.19 8.82
CA PRO A 134 9.53 6.03 7.85
C PRO A 134 8.90 7.38 7.61
N ASP A 135 7.57 7.52 7.74
CA ASP A 135 6.84 8.79 7.60
C ASP A 135 7.19 9.82 8.68
N ARG A 136 7.90 9.39 9.74
CA ARG A 136 8.37 10.21 10.85
C ARG A 136 9.89 10.39 10.87
N MET A 137 10.57 9.88 9.84
CA MET A 137 12.03 9.90 9.75
C MET A 137 12.49 10.87 8.69
N GLU A 138 13.45 11.70 9.05
CA GLU A 138 14.18 12.56 8.12
C GLU A 138 15.68 12.26 8.21
N VAL A 139 16.30 12.14 7.06
CA VAL A 139 17.74 11.87 6.93
C VAL A 139 18.42 13.17 6.52
N GLY A 140 19.43 13.57 7.26
CA GLY A 140 20.19 14.80 7.01
C GLY A 140 21.68 14.65 7.19
N ARG A 141 22.41 15.71 6.84
CA ARG A 141 23.84 15.83 7.10
C ARG A 141 24.12 17.07 7.95
N THR A 142 25.07 16.95 8.86
CA THR A 142 25.59 18.06 9.63
C THR A 142 26.42 18.99 8.73
N GLU A 143 26.80 20.17 9.21
CA GLU A 143 27.75 21.07 8.52
C GLU A 143 29.11 20.40 8.23
N LYS A 144 29.47 19.40 9.03
CA LYS A 144 30.69 18.60 8.85
C LYS A 144 30.51 17.42 7.89
N GLY A 145 29.30 17.25 7.28
CA GLY A 145 28.99 16.17 6.36
C GLY A 145 28.60 14.85 7.04
N GLU A 146 28.55 14.78 8.38
CA GLU A 146 28.14 13.58 9.12
C GLU A 146 26.66 13.30 8.96
N LEU A 147 26.29 12.06 8.73
CA LEU A 147 24.91 11.62 8.59
C LEU A 147 24.21 11.59 9.95
N TYR A 148 22.98 12.13 10.01
CA TYR A 148 22.11 12.01 11.16
C TYR A 148 20.68 11.69 10.72
N TYR A 149 19.89 11.16 11.66
CA TYR A 149 18.49 10.84 11.49
C TYR A 149 17.67 11.66 12.49
N ARG A 150 16.64 12.34 12.01
CA ARG A 150 15.69 13.08 12.82
C ARG A 150 14.36 12.33 12.85
N TYR A 151 14.01 11.84 14.03
CA TYR A 151 12.78 11.07 14.23
C TYR A 151 11.77 11.87 15.05
N LEU A 152 10.54 12.01 14.54
CA LEU A 152 9.45 12.70 15.22
C LEU A 152 8.55 11.69 15.92
N LYS A 153 8.47 11.74 17.26
CA LYS A 153 7.58 10.89 18.05
C LYS A 153 6.86 11.72 19.09
N ASP A 154 5.52 11.65 19.12
CA ASP A 154 4.65 12.32 20.09
C ASP A 154 4.94 13.83 20.21
N GLY A 155 5.15 14.50 19.05
CA GLY A 155 5.49 15.93 18.99
C GLY A 155 6.90 16.28 19.45
N ARG A 156 7.76 15.29 19.74
CA ARG A 156 9.15 15.50 20.16
C ARG A 156 10.10 15.03 19.06
N GLU A 157 11.15 15.81 18.82
CA GLU A 157 12.21 15.47 17.89
C GLU A 157 13.35 14.75 18.61
N TYR A 158 13.79 13.65 18.02
CA TYR A 158 14.94 12.85 18.46
C TYR A 158 15.98 12.84 17.36
N LEU A 159 17.20 13.27 17.69
CA LEU A 159 18.33 13.16 16.79
C LEU A 159 19.10 11.89 17.12
N LEU A 160 19.18 11.02 16.12
CA LEU A 160 19.87 9.75 16.18
C LEU A 160 21.11 9.81 15.28
N ARG A 161 22.20 9.25 15.74
CA ARG A 161 23.45 9.14 14.98
C ARG A 161 23.36 7.95 14.03
N LYS A 162 24.25 7.91 13.04
CA LYS A 162 24.33 6.83 12.06
C LYS A 162 24.44 5.45 12.71
N GLU A 163 25.19 5.33 13.81
CA GLU A 163 25.42 4.09 14.53
C GLU A 163 24.22 3.60 15.36
N GLU A 164 23.23 4.46 15.53
CA GLU A 164 22.02 4.18 16.32
C GLU A 164 20.84 3.76 15.44
N VAL A 165 21.00 3.76 14.11
CA VAL A 165 19.94 3.43 13.16
C VAL A 165 20.42 2.39 12.16
N LEU A 166 19.72 1.27 12.09
CA LEU A 166 19.77 0.38 10.94
C LEU A 166 18.87 0.98 9.86
N HIS A 167 19.48 1.45 8.78
CA HIS A 167 18.77 2.01 7.63
C HIS A 167 18.94 1.10 6.42
N VAL A 168 17.81 0.65 5.85
CA VAL A 168 17.75 -0.12 4.60
C VAL A 168 17.07 0.75 3.56
N PRO A 169 17.84 1.40 2.67
CA PRO A 169 17.28 2.21 1.58
C PRO A 169 16.86 1.32 0.42
N GLY A 170 15.76 1.70 -0.26
CA GLY A 170 15.35 1.15 -1.55
C GLY A 170 16.09 1.80 -2.71
N LEU A 171 15.50 1.71 -3.91
CA LEU A 171 16.01 2.37 -5.10
C LEU A 171 16.08 3.89 -4.87
N SER A 172 17.24 4.49 -5.13
CA SER A 172 17.47 5.91 -4.92
C SER A 172 18.39 6.49 -5.99
N PHE A 173 18.40 7.83 -6.16
CA PHE A 173 19.34 8.49 -7.05
C PHE A 173 20.66 8.85 -6.35
N ASP A 174 20.64 9.05 -5.04
CA ASP A 174 21.81 9.47 -4.25
C ASP A 174 22.46 8.30 -3.46
N GLY A 175 21.84 7.12 -3.48
CA GLY A 175 22.27 5.94 -2.73
C GLY A 175 22.04 6.07 -1.22
N LEU A 176 21.37 7.13 -0.75
CA LEU A 176 21.16 7.40 0.66
C LEU A 176 19.71 7.22 1.09
N VAL A 177 18.78 7.86 0.36
CA VAL A 177 17.35 7.82 0.68
C VAL A 177 16.59 7.23 -0.51
N GLY A 178 15.92 6.12 -0.28
CA GLY A 178 15.11 5.44 -1.29
C GLY A 178 13.83 6.20 -1.61
N TYR A 179 13.37 6.10 -2.86
CA TYR A 179 12.08 6.65 -3.30
C TYR A 179 10.95 5.73 -2.91
N SER A 180 9.83 6.32 -2.44
CA SER A 180 8.61 5.58 -2.22
C SER A 180 8.10 4.98 -3.54
N PRO A 181 7.94 3.65 -3.65
CA PRO A 181 7.32 3.03 -4.82
C PRO A 181 5.88 3.53 -5.05
N ILE A 182 5.17 3.83 -3.96
CA ILE A 182 3.82 4.40 -4.00
C ILE A 182 3.83 5.81 -4.63
N ALA A 183 4.76 6.66 -4.22
CA ALA A 183 4.90 8.00 -4.77
C ALA A 183 5.28 7.96 -6.27
N MET A 184 6.17 7.05 -6.66
CA MET A 184 6.58 6.87 -8.07
C MET A 184 5.41 6.37 -8.94
N ALA A 185 4.53 5.54 -8.37
CA ALA A 185 3.38 4.94 -9.06
C ALA A 185 2.05 5.68 -8.80
N LYS A 186 2.10 6.90 -8.23
CA LYS A 186 0.90 7.60 -7.74
C LYS A 186 -0.21 7.74 -8.79
N ASN A 187 0.13 7.96 -10.06
CA ASN A 187 -0.87 8.13 -11.11
C ASN A 187 -1.60 6.82 -11.42
N THR A 188 -0.89 5.70 -11.48
CA THR A 188 -1.46 4.36 -11.69
C THR A 188 -2.35 3.98 -10.51
N ILE A 189 -1.88 4.16 -9.28
CA ILE A 189 -2.64 3.87 -8.06
C ILE A 189 -3.85 4.81 -7.94
N GLY A 190 -3.68 6.09 -8.26
CA GLY A 190 -4.78 7.06 -8.28
C GLY A 190 -5.87 6.72 -9.29
N MET A 191 -5.49 6.20 -10.46
CA MET A 191 -6.45 5.69 -11.44
C MET A 191 -7.19 4.46 -10.91
N ALA A 192 -6.51 3.52 -10.27
CA ALA A 192 -7.13 2.35 -9.65
C ALA A 192 -8.17 2.77 -8.59
N LEU A 193 -7.82 3.68 -7.68
CA LEU A 193 -8.73 4.22 -6.66
C LEU A 193 -9.94 4.94 -7.28
N ALA A 194 -9.74 5.73 -8.34
CA ALA A 194 -10.82 6.40 -9.04
C ALA A 194 -11.76 5.40 -9.72
N THR A 195 -11.21 4.36 -10.33
CA THR A 195 -11.98 3.29 -10.96
C THR A 195 -12.80 2.49 -9.94
N GLU A 196 -12.23 2.17 -8.78
CA GLU A 196 -12.96 1.51 -7.68
C GLU A 196 -14.10 2.37 -7.14
N GLU A 197 -13.87 3.67 -6.96
CA GLU A 197 -14.92 4.59 -6.51
C GLU A 197 -16.02 4.75 -7.54
N TYR A 198 -15.67 4.87 -8.83
CA TYR A 198 -16.64 4.91 -9.91
C TYR A 198 -17.51 3.65 -9.92
N GLY A 199 -16.90 2.46 -9.84
CA GLY A 199 -17.63 1.20 -9.77
C GLY A 199 -18.54 1.12 -8.54
N SER A 200 -18.06 1.54 -7.37
CA SER A 200 -18.85 1.55 -6.14
C SER A 200 -20.07 2.46 -6.26
N LYS A 201 -19.89 3.67 -6.77
CA LYS A 201 -21.00 4.62 -7.01
C LYS A 201 -21.99 4.10 -8.06
N PHE A 202 -21.46 3.49 -9.11
CA PHE A 202 -22.26 2.90 -10.16
C PHE A 202 -23.18 1.80 -9.62
N PHE A 203 -22.65 0.88 -8.81
CA PHE A 203 -23.45 -0.20 -8.21
C PHE A 203 -24.36 0.29 -7.08
N ALA A 204 -23.94 1.29 -6.30
CA ALA A 204 -24.74 1.84 -5.21
C ALA A 204 -25.98 2.61 -5.69
N ASN A 205 -25.87 3.28 -6.85
CA ASN A 205 -26.97 4.11 -7.39
C ASN A 205 -27.85 3.37 -8.38
N ASP A 206 -27.91 2.02 -8.35
CA ASP A 206 -28.70 1.19 -9.29
C ASP A 206 -28.50 1.66 -10.75
N ALA A 207 -27.30 1.94 -11.10
CA ALA A 207 -26.69 2.32 -12.36
C ALA A 207 -27.59 2.22 -13.59
N ARG A 208 -28.39 3.20 -13.86
CA ARG A 208 -29.41 3.29 -14.92
C ARG A 208 -30.54 2.23 -14.79
N PRO A 209 -31.77 2.59 -14.98
CA PRO A 209 -32.83 1.59 -14.98
C PRO A 209 -32.54 0.56 -16.08
N SER A 210 -32.37 -0.69 -15.69
CA SER A 210 -32.19 -1.81 -16.63
C SER A 210 -33.40 -1.93 -17.57
N VAL A 211 -34.50 -1.31 -17.17
CA VAL A 211 -35.78 -1.35 -17.88
C VAL A 211 -36.40 0.04 -17.90
N VAL A 212 -36.82 0.46 -19.06
CA VAL A 212 -37.63 1.67 -19.26
C VAL A 212 -39.05 1.23 -19.66
N LEU A 213 -40.03 1.73 -18.92
CA LEU A 213 -41.45 1.57 -19.29
C LEU A 213 -41.84 2.76 -20.15
N GLU A 214 -42.22 2.51 -21.40
CA GLU A 214 -42.72 3.53 -22.32
C GLU A 214 -44.25 3.44 -22.39
N HIS A 215 -44.91 4.60 -22.37
CA HIS A 215 -46.34 4.73 -22.54
C HIS A 215 -46.64 5.69 -23.70
N PRO A 216 -47.58 5.37 -24.61
CA PRO A 216 -47.83 6.18 -25.79
C PRO A 216 -48.52 7.52 -25.50
N GLY A 217 -49.02 7.74 -24.29
CA GLY A 217 -49.72 8.96 -23.87
C GLY A 217 -49.09 9.57 -22.61
N ILE A 218 -49.79 10.54 -22.02
CA ILE A 218 -49.35 11.20 -20.77
C ILE A 218 -49.86 10.39 -19.59
N LEU A 219 -48.95 9.92 -18.75
CA LEU A 219 -49.29 9.24 -17.50
C LEU A 219 -49.73 10.26 -16.44
N LYS A 220 -50.89 10.02 -15.83
CA LYS A 220 -51.41 10.89 -14.76
C LYS A 220 -50.60 10.74 -13.47
N ASP A 221 -50.03 9.56 -13.19
CA ASP A 221 -49.25 9.27 -11.98
C ASP A 221 -48.12 8.28 -12.30
N PRO A 222 -46.97 8.78 -12.80
CA PRO A 222 -45.79 7.94 -13.13
C PRO A 222 -45.20 7.24 -11.90
N GLU A 223 -45.32 7.87 -10.72
CA GLU A 223 -44.73 7.32 -9.48
C GLU A 223 -45.45 6.05 -9.04
N LYS A 224 -46.77 6.04 -9.10
CA LYS A 224 -47.57 4.88 -8.74
C LYS A 224 -47.30 3.67 -9.62
N ILE A 225 -47.05 3.91 -10.92
CA ILE A 225 -46.66 2.83 -11.85
C ILE A 225 -45.28 2.31 -11.51
N ARG A 226 -44.33 3.20 -11.21
CA ARG A 226 -42.98 2.84 -10.80
C ARG A 226 -42.97 2.01 -9.48
N GLU A 227 -43.79 2.43 -8.50
CA GLU A 227 -43.90 1.70 -7.23
C GLU A 227 -44.54 0.32 -7.44
N SER A 228 -45.62 0.24 -8.23
CA SER A 228 -46.27 -1.02 -8.58
C SER A 228 -45.29 -1.99 -9.27
N TRP A 229 -44.54 -1.48 -10.25
CA TRP A 229 -43.52 -2.25 -10.94
C TRP A 229 -42.44 -2.76 -9.99
N ASN A 230 -41.89 -1.88 -9.14
CA ASN A 230 -40.86 -2.26 -8.14
C ASN A 230 -41.40 -3.28 -7.15
N LYS A 231 -42.63 -3.15 -6.70
CA LYS A 231 -43.23 -4.09 -5.75
C LYS A 231 -43.40 -5.50 -6.32
N ILE A 232 -43.66 -5.61 -7.61
CA ILE A 232 -43.95 -6.91 -8.27
C ILE A 232 -42.63 -7.55 -8.78
N TYR A 233 -41.69 -6.75 -9.30
CA TYR A 233 -40.53 -7.26 -10.06
C TYR A 233 -39.18 -7.01 -9.41
N ARG A 234 -39.12 -6.26 -8.29
CA ARG A 234 -37.86 -6.06 -7.54
C ARG A 234 -37.66 -7.17 -6.50
N GLY A 235 -36.49 -7.82 -6.51
CA GLY A 235 -36.11 -8.86 -5.57
C GLY A 235 -35.80 -10.21 -6.21
N SER A 236 -34.94 -11.00 -5.55
CA SER A 236 -34.49 -12.30 -6.05
C SER A 236 -35.62 -13.33 -6.26
N GLU A 237 -36.73 -13.18 -5.54
CA GLU A 237 -37.90 -14.09 -5.66
C GLU A 237 -38.81 -13.76 -6.88
N SER A 238 -38.52 -12.66 -7.57
CA SER A 238 -39.34 -12.19 -8.69
C SER A 238 -38.73 -12.46 -10.08
N ALA A 239 -37.59 -13.12 -10.12
CA ALA A 239 -36.78 -13.26 -11.34
C ALA A 239 -37.44 -14.00 -12.51
N HIS A 240 -38.58 -14.68 -12.32
CA HIS A 240 -39.28 -15.44 -13.38
C HIS A 240 -40.77 -15.06 -13.53
N LYS A 241 -41.20 -13.93 -12.96
CA LYS A 241 -42.61 -13.49 -13.10
C LYS A 241 -42.85 -12.85 -14.47
N VAL A 242 -43.95 -13.21 -15.08
CA VAL A 242 -44.38 -12.61 -16.34
C VAL A 242 -44.94 -11.19 -16.08
N ALA A 243 -44.39 -10.23 -16.80
CA ALA A 243 -44.90 -8.85 -16.76
C ALA A 243 -46.13 -8.70 -17.67
N VAL A 244 -47.21 -8.22 -17.12
CA VAL A 244 -48.44 -7.83 -17.89
C VAL A 244 -48.45 -6.31 -17.99
N LEU A 245 -48.49 -5.80 -19.21
CA LEU A 245 -48.50 -4.37 -19.50
C LEU A 245 -49.87 -3.97 -19.99
N GLU A 246 -50.41 -2.88 -19.49
CA GLU A 246 -51.71 -2.33 -19.86
C GLU A 246 -51.54 -1.08 -20.72
N GLU A 247 -52.64 -0.66 -21.39
CA GLU A 247 -52.76 0.62 -22.11
C GLU A 247 -51.66 0.90 -23.14
N GLY A 248 -51.11 -0.14 -23.79
CA GLY A 248 -50.08 0.03 -24.84
C GLY A 248 -48.70 0.34 -24.31
N MET A 249 -48.45 0.13 -23.04
CA MET A 249 -47.11 0.25 -22.47
C MET A 249 -46.15 -0.78 -23.08
N SER A 250 -44.93 -0.39 -23.31
CA SER A 250 -43.83 -1.26 -23.74
C SER A 250 -42.65 -1.24 -22.78
N VAL A 251 -41.95 -2.37 -22.71
CA VAL A 251 -40.72 -2.50 -21.93
C VAL A 251 -39.54 -2.43 -22.88
N LYS A 252 -38.66 -1.45 -22.70
CA LYS A 252 -37.36 -1.45 -23.33
C LYS A 252 -36.31 -1.81 -22.31
N THR A 253 -35.62 -2.92 -22.54
CA THR A 253 -34.42 -3.28 -21.77
C THR A 253 -33.26 -2.45 -22.30
N LEU A 254 -32.69 -1.62 -21.45
CA LEU A 254 -31.47 -0.95 -21.79
C LEU A 254 -30.35 -1.99 -21.69
N SER A 255 -29.80 -2.40 -22.84
CA SER A 255 -28.64 -3.31 -22.87
C SER A 255 -27.46 -2.71 -22.09
N ILE A 256 -26.66 -3.58 -21.52
CA ILE A 256 -25.40 -3.18 -20.88
C ILE A 256 -24.57 -2.39 -21.91
N PRO A 257 -24.30 -1.10 -21.67
CA PRO A 257 -23.50 -0.33 -22.62
C PRO A 257 -22.11 -0.98 -22.78
N PRO A 258 -21.50 -0.91 -23.97
CA PRO A 258 -20.13 -1.39 -24.23
C PRO A 258 -19.10 -0.86 -23.24
N GLU A 259 -19.36 0.31 -22.67
CA GLU A 259 -18.57 0.96 -21.61
C GLU A 259 -18.40 0.12 -20.34
N GLN A 260 -19.33 -0.79 -20.03
CA GLN A 260 -19.24 -1.66 -18.86
C GLN A 260 -18.25 -2.81 -19.08
N ALA A 261 -18.17 -3.36 -20.28
CA ALA A 261 -17.17 -4.35 -20.62
C ALA A 261 -15.76 -3.71 -20.57
N GLN A 262 -15.62 -2.50 -21.11
CA GLN A 262 -14.36 -1.73 -21.03
C GLN A 262 -13.99 -1.38 -19.59
N PHE A 263 -14.94 -1.13 -18.70
CA PHE A 263 -14.69 -0.88 -17.29
C PHE A 263 -14.04 -2.10 -16.61
N LEU A 264 -14.55 -3.31 -16.85
CA LEU A 264 -13.98 -4.54 -16.31
C LEU A 264 -12.56 -4.79 -16.84
N GLU A 265 -12.34 -4.56 -18.13
CA GLU A 265 -11.00 -4.67 -18.73
C GLU A 265 -10.03 -3.64 -18.13
N THR A 266 -10.49 -2.40 -17.90
CA THR A 266 -9.69 -1.36 -17.26
C THR A 266 -9.28 -1.79 -15.85
N ARG A 267 -10.20 -2.36 -15.04
CA ARG A 267 -9.86 -2.87 -13.70
C ARG A 267 -8.81 -3.98 -13.75
N LYS A 268 -8.91 -4.91 -14.69
CA LYS A 268 -7.93 -5.99 -14.88
C LYS A 268 -6.56 -5.42 -15.24
N PHE A 269 -6.53 -4.49 -16.19
CA PHE A 269 -5.30 -3.80 -16.58
C PHE A 269 -4.63 -3.08 -15.40
N GLN A 270 -5.41 -2.42 -14.52
CA GLN A 270 -4.88 -1.76 -13.34
C GLN A 270 -4.19 -2.75 -12.37
N ILE A 271 -4.73 -3.94 -12.20
CA ILE A 271 -4.10 -4.99 -11.37
C ILE A 271 -2.74 -5.39 -11.97
N GLU A 272 -2.68 -5.62 -13.29
CA GLU A 272 -1.42 -5.98 -13.98
C GLU A 272 -0.37 -4.84 -13.89
N GLU A 273 -0.79 -3.58 -14.02
CA GLU A 273 0.09 -2.42 -13.86
C GLU A 273 0.67 -2.33 -12.43
N ILE A 274 -0.16 -2.52 -11.41
CA ILE A 274 0.29 -2.53 -10.02
C ILE A 274 1.27 -3.69 -9.78
N CYS A 275 0.95 -4.88 -10.27
CA CYS A 275 1.85 -6.04 -10.21
C CYS A 275 3.21 -5.76 -10.87
N ARG A 276 3.22 -5.05 -12.00
CA ARG A 276 4.44 -4.64 -12.71
C ARG A 276 5.30 -3.68 -11.89
N ILE A 277 4.68 -2.72 -11.20
CA ILE A 277 5.37 -1.78 -10.32
C ILE A 277 6.11 -2.51 -9.21
N PHE A 278 5.44 -3.47 -8.54
CA PHE A 278 6.03 -4.26 -7.47
C PHE A 278 6.86 -5.46 -7.99
N ARG A 279 6.88 -5.69 -9.31
CA ARG A 279 7.56 -6.83 -9.94
C ARG A 279 7.05 -8.18 -9.42
N VAL A 280 5.77 -8.25 -9.08
CA VAL A 280 5.07 -9.45 -8.64
C VAL A 280 4.33 -10.05 -9.83
N PRO A 281 4.58 -11.31 -10.20
CA PRO A 281 3.79 -11.99 -11.23
C PRO A 281 2.30 -12.02 -10.84
N PRO A 282 1.36 -11.71 -11.76
CA PRO A 282 -0.06 -11.60 -11.45
C PRO A 282 -0.68 -12.84 -10.79
N HIS A 283 -0.18 -14.04 -11.07
CA HIS A 283 -0.68 -15.27 -10.45
C HIS A 283 -0.42 -15.33 -8.94
N LEU A 284 0.63 -14.68 -8.43
CA LEU A 284 0.92 -14.61 -6.99
C LEU A 284 -0.07 -13.74 -6.21
N VAL A 285 -0.83 -12.90 -6.91
CA VAL A 285 -1.94 -12.11 -6.34
C VAL A 285 -3.30 -12.67 -6.74
N ALA A 286 -3.35 -13.96 -7.09
CA ALA A 286 -4.55 -14.71 -7.51
C ALA A 286 -5.22 -14.20 -8.80
N ASN A 287 -4.50 -13.50 -9.67
CA ASN A 287 -4.97 -13.19 -11.02
C ASN A 287 -4.54 -14.32 -11.97
N LEU A 288 -5.45 -15.29 -12.19
CA LEU A 288 -5.20 -16.52 -12.94
C LEU A 288 -5.73 -16.51 -14.38
N GLU A 289 -6.23 -15.39 -14.89
CA GLU A 289 -6.92 -15.34 -16.20
C GLU A 289 -6.07 -15.81 -17.39
N ARG A 290 -4.76 -15.68 -17.30
CA ARG A 290 -3.80 -16.13 -18.34
C ARG A 290 -2.88 -17.24 -17.85
N ALA A 291 -3.16 -17.79 -16.66
CA ALA A 291 -2.37 -18.86 -16.10
C ALA A 291 -2.81 -20.21 -16.69
N THR A 292 -1.86 -20.96 -17.23
CA THR A 292 -2.04 -22.37 -17.58
C THR A 292 -1.33 -23.23 -16.55
N PHE A 293 -1.75 -24.50 -16.38
CA PHE A 293 -1.12 -25.43 -15.43
C PHE A 293 0.40 -25.62 -15.62
N SER A 294 0.91 -25.22 -16.78
CA SER A 294 2.35 -25.28 -17.08
C SER A 294 3.12 -24.00 -16.73
N ASN A 295 2.43 -22.91 -16.35
CA ASN A 295 3.02 -21.60 -16.12
C ASN A 295 2.80 -21.07 -14.68
N ILE A 296 2.33 -21.94 -13.79
CA ILE A 296 2.13 -21.64 -12.37
C ILE A 296 3.25 -22.26 -11.54
#